data_e7136e609660d8d9ab9ad2eb76fec2ec
#
_entry.id   e7136e609660d8d9ab9ad2eb76fec2ec
#
_cell.length_a   1.000
_cell.length_b   1.000
_cell.length_c   1.000
_cell.angle_alpha   90.00
_cell.angle_beta   90.00
_cell.angle_gamma   90.00
#
_symmetry.space_group_name_H-M   'P 1'
#
loop_
_entity.id
_entity.type
_entity.pdbx_description
1 polymer ?
#
loop_
_entity_poly.entity_id
_entity_poly.type
_entity_poly.pdbx_seq_one_letter_code
_entity_poly.pdbx_strand_id
1 'polypeptide(L)'
;MATIEHGVGSGVSFALTDEQRSLRELAREFAEKEIRPKSAEYDEHQTHPADVIAKAHELGLMNLHIPESLGGAGLSAFDGLLISEELNWGCSGIGTSIGANGLGMAPVLIAGTDEQKQKWLPPLLEEPILCCFALTEPDAGSDVARVKTTAERRGYEYVLNGSKMFITNAGYAAWSVVFAKTDMSAGHKGLTAFVVPLDAPGVTREKHLDKMGQRATDTSAFALTDVVVPVESRLGQEGEGFKIAMQTLDFTRPGTAIGAVGVAQAAYEHAVEYAKERQSFGVPIAMHQGISFLIADMACEIEAARLLTWQACWMIDQGYGRKSTLYSSFAKRFAADTAMKVTTDAVQVLGGYGYIKEYPVEKLMRDAKLFQIYEGSSQIQRLVIAKEIFLPRGD
;
A
#
# COMPACT_ATOMS: atom_id res chain seq x y z
N MET A 1 17.90 -22.48 9.11
CA MET A 1 16.70 -22.70 8.28
C MET A 1 15.60 -23.16 9.20
N ALA A 2 14.63 -22.32 9.48
CA ALA A 2 13.44 -22.72 10.23
C ALA A 2 12.62 -23.63 9.32
N THR A 3 12.58 -24.91 9.62
CA THR A 3 11.64 -25.87 9.02
C THR A 3 10.24 -25.47 9.45
N ILE A 4 9.40 -25.09 8.50
CA ILE A 4 7.96 -24.90 8.74
C ILE A 4 7.39 -26.30 8.98
N GLU A 5 7.02 -26.61 10.21
CA GLU A 5 6.22 -27.79 10.50
C GLU A 5 4.81 -27.56 9.92
N HIS A 6 4.53 -28.20 8.81
CA HIS A 6 3.22 -28.24 8.20
C HIS A 6 2.30 -29.12 9.07
N GLY A 7 1.27 -28.52 9.66
CA GLY A 7 0.19 -29.28 10.27
C GLY A 7 -0.43 -30.23 9.25
N VAL A 8 -0.66 -31.47 9.64
CA VAL A 8 -1.26 -32.52 8.81
C VAL A 8 -2.69 -32.12 8.48
N GLY A 9 -2.97 -31.68 7.22
CA GLY A 9 -4.34 -31.41 6.85
C GLY A 9 -4.61 -30.73 5.49
N SER A 10 -3.72 -29.89 4.97
CA SER A 10 -3.89 -29.31 3.64
C SER A 10 -2.50 -29.09 3.01
N GLY A 11 -2.21 -29.80 1.95
CA GLY A 11 -1.03 -29.53 1.14
C GLY A 11 -1.07 -28.09 0.59
N VAL A 12 0.09 -27.53 0.24
CA VAL A 12 0.17 -26.22 -0.41
C VAL A 12 -0.58 -26.32 -1.74
N SER A 13 -1.63 -25.52 -1.89
CA SER A 13 -2.37 -25.37 -3.14
C SER A 13 -2.14 -23.96 -3.70
N PHE A 14 -1.78 -23.87 -4.98
CA PHE A 14 -1.71 -22.62 -5.73
C PHE A 14 -3.00 -22.37 -6.53
N ALA A 15 -3.99 -23.28 -6.45
CA ALA A 15 -5.27 -23.12 -7.10
C ALA A 15 -6.16 -22.16 -6.30
N LEU A 16 -6.65 -21.12 -6.96
CA LEU A 16 -7.64 -20.22 -6.40
C LEU A 16 -9.01 -20.93 -6.31
N THR A 17 -9.79 -20.59 -5.29
CA THR A 17 -11.21 -20.98 -5.19
C THR A 17 -12.02 -20.27 -6.28
N ASP A 18 -13.27 -20.70 -6.50
CA ASP A 18 -14.17 -20.04 -7.45
C ASP A 18 -14.46 -18.59 -7.05
N GLU A 19 -14.64 -18.35 -5.75
CA GLU A 19 -14.83 -17.00 -5.19
C GLU A 19 -13.61 -16.11 -5.42
N GLN A 20 -12.42 -16.61 -5.16
CA GLN A 20 -11.16 -15.89 -5.40
C GLN A 20 -10.96 -15.56 -6.88
N ARG A 21 -11.30 -16.49 -7.77
CA ARG A 21 -11.28 -16.23 -9.21
C ARG A 21 -12.26 -15.11 -9.59
N SER A 22 -13.48 -15.17 -9.06
CA SER A 22 -14.52 -14.15 -9.33
C SER A 22 -14.11 -12.77 -8.81
N LEU A 23 -13.50 -12.67 -7.62
CA LEU A 23 -12.99 -11.41 -7.08
C LEU A 23 -11.87 -10.82 -7.97
N ARG A 24 -10.95 -11.67 -8.41
CA ARG A 24 -9.86 -11.26 -9.30
C ARG A 24 -10.39 -10.82 -10.66
N GLU A 25 -11.33 -11.57 -11.25
CA GLU A 25 -11.94 -11.23 -12.53
C GLU A 25 -12.71 -9.91 -12.46
N LEU A 26 -13.48 -9.68 -11.40
CA LEU A 26 -14.18 -8.41 -11.17
C LEU A 26 -13.18 -7.23 -11.10
N ALA A 27 -12.10 -7.39 -10.34
CA ALA A 27 -11.08 -6.36 -10.21
C ALA A 27 -10.34 -6.11 -11.54
N ARG A 28 -10.06 -7.17 -12.32
CA ARG A 28 -9.45 -7.07 -13.66
C ARG A 28 -10.38 -6.32 -14.62
N GLU A 29 -11.65 -6.70 -14.68
CA GLU A 29 -12.64 -6.05 -15.54
C GLU A 29 -12.79 -4.55 -15.21
N PHE A 30 -12.84 -4.23 -13.92
CA PHE A 30 -12.85 -2.85 -13.44
C PHE A 30 -11.58 -2.09 -13.85
N ALA A 31 -10.41 -2.70 -13.70
CA ALA A 31 -9.14 -2.10 -14.08
C ALA A 31 -9.06 -1.84 -15.59
N GLU A 32 -9.56 -2.76 -16.41
CA GLU A 32 -9.59 -2.62 -17.89
C GLU A 32 -10.55 -1.52 -18.34
N LYS A 33 -11.74 -1.44 -17.75
CA LYS A 33 -12.81 -0.55 -18.22
C LYS A 33 -12.75 0.85 -17.59
N GLU A 34 -12.37 0.96 -16.31
CA GLU A 34 -12.49 2.20 -15.56
C GLU A 34 -11.14 2.83 -15.19
N ILE A 35 -10.06 2.04 -15.04
CA ILE A 35 -8.76 2.55 -14.61
C ILE A 35 -7.85 2.83 -15.81
N ARG A 36 -7.56 1.81 -16.62
CA ARG A 36 -6.58 1.91 -17.72
C ARG A 36 -6.88 3.04 -18.72
N PRO A 37 -8.13 3.21 -19.19
CA PRO A 37 -8.43 4.25 -20.17
C PRO A 37 -8.18 5.67 -19.66
N LYS A 38 -8.21 5.88 -18.36
CA LYS A 38 -8.07 7.19 -17.72
C LYS A 38 -6.67 7.43 -17.16
N SER A 39 -5.83 6.38 -17.08
CA SER A 39 -4.56 6.43 -16.34
C SER A 39 -3.58 7.49 -16.84
N ALA A 40 -3.50 7.72 -18.15
CA ALA A 40 -2.62 8.72 -18.76
C ALA A 40 -3.08 10.15 -18.45
N GLU A 41 -4.38 10.41 -18.52
CA GLU A 41 -4.97 11.71 -18.21
C GLU A 41 -4.76 12.09 -16.74
N TYR A 42 -5.05 11.17 -15.82
CA TYR A 42 -4.83 11.41 -14.38
C TYR A 42 -3.34 11.58 -14.03
N ASP A 43 -2.44 10.88 -14.71
CA ASP A 43 -0.99 11.07 -14.54
C ASP A 43 -0.56 12.44 -15.06
N GLU A 44 -0.99 12.85 -16.23
CA GLU A 44 -0.63 14.13 -16.84
C GLU A 44 -1.09 15.31 -15.99
N HIS A 45 -2.36 15.30 -15.57
CA HIS A 45 -2.98 16.41 -14.87
C HIS A 45 -2.85 16.34 -13.36
N GLN A 46 -2.35 15.22 -12.82
CA GLN A 46 -2.22 14.99 -11.36
C GLN A 46 -3.53 15.20 -10.59
N THR A 47 -4.64 14.81 -11.19
CA THR A 47 -5.97 14.98 -10.61
C THR A 47 -6.35 13.77 -9.75
N HIS A 48 -7.07 14.04 -8.67
CA HIS A 48 -7.61 12.99 -7.80
C HIS A 48 -8.72 12.22 -8.52
N PRO A 49 -8.66 10.86 -8.56
CA PRO A 49 -9.58 10.03 -9.34
C PRO A 49 -10.90 9.75 -8.60
N ALA A 50 -11.63 10.81 -8.20
CA ALA A 50 -12.83 10.70 -7.36
C ALA A 50 -13.93 9.85 -8.00
N ASP A 51 -14.12 9.96 -9.33
CA ASP A 51 -15.11 9.17 -10.07
C ASP A 51 -14.78 7.67 -10.10
N VAL A 52 -13.49 7.33 -10.24
CA VAL A 52 -13.03 5.93 -10.22
C VAL A 52 -13.13 5.35 -8.81
N ILE A 53 -12.80 6.14 -7.78
CA ILE A 53 -12.93 5.75 -6.37
C ILE A 53 -14.41 5.49 -6.03
N ALA A 54 -15.33 6.35 -6.45
CA ALA A 54 -16.76 6.16 -6.22
C ALA A 54 -17.27 4.85 -6.85
N LYS A 55 -16.85 4.55 -8.07
CA LYS A 55 -17.19 3.27 -8.72
C LYS A 55 -16.56 2.07 -8.04
N ALA A 56 -15.30 2.16 -7.59
CA ALA A 56 -14.64 1.09 -6.84
C ALA A 56 -15.38 0.81 -5.53
N HIS A 57 -15.86 1.86 -4.86
CA HIS A 57 -16.67 1.75 -3.64
C HIS A 57 -18.01 1.05 -3.94
N GLU A 58 -18.73 1.47 -4.99
CA GLU A 58 -20.01 0.88 -5.41
C GLU A 58 -19.90 -0.62 -5.73
N LEU A 59 -18.76 -1.04 -6.28
CA LEU A 59 -18.47 -2.44 -6.60
C LEU A 59 -17.85 -3.23 -5.43
N GLY A 60 -17.66 -2.63 -4.26
CA GLY A 60 -17.04 -3.28 -3.11
C GLY A 60 -15.54 -3.60 -3.28
N LEU A 61 -14.83 -2.86 -4.14
CA LEU A 61 -13.40 -3.03 -4.39
C LEU A 61 -12.50 -2.20 -3.46
N MET A 62 -13.07 -1.60 -2.41
CA MET A 62 -12.33 -0.91 -1.36
C MET A 62 -12.90 -1.23 0.03
N ASN A 63 -12.17 -0.88 1.10
CA ASN A 63 -12.56 -1.16 2.49
C ASN A 63 -12.74 -2.66 2.80
N LEU A 64 -11.97 -3.51 2.12
CA LEU A 64 -12.15 -4.96 1.99
C LEU A 64 -12.13 -5.73 3.32
N HIS A 65 -11.37 -5.24 4.31
CA HIS A 65 -11.11 -5.95 5.57
C HIS A 65 -12.03 -5.52 6.72
N ILE A 66 -13.03 -4.66 6.46
CA ILE A 66 -14.02 -4.32 7.50
C ILE A 66 -14.84 -5.59 7.78
N PRO A 67 -14.93 -6.01 9.07
CA PRO A 67 -15.63 -7.25 9.46
C PRO A 67 -17.11 -7.25 9.08
N GLU A 68 -17.66 -8.43 8.83
CA GLU A 68 -19.10 -8.64 8.58
C GLU A 68 -19.96 -8.12 9.74
N SER A 69 -19.50 -8.24 10.98
CA SER A 69 -20.18 -7.71 12.15
C SER A 69 -20.38 -6.19 12.15
N LEU A 70 -19.63 -5.47 11.30
CA LEU A 70 -19.73 -4.04 11.06
C LEU A 70 -20.32 -3.70 9.69
N GLY A 71 -20.85 -4.70 8.97
CA GLY A 71 -21.47 -4.56 7.64
C GLY A 71 -20.50 -4.68 6.48
N GLY A 72 -19.22 -4.97 6.71
CA GLY A 72 -18.21 -5.14 5.68
C GLY A 72 -18.18 -6.53 5.06
N ALA A 73 -17.31 -6.74 4.07
CA ALA A 73 -17.11 -8.04 3.42
C ALA A 73 -16.21 -8.99 4.22
N GLY A 74 -15.43 -8.48 5.17
CA GLY A 74 -14.53 -9.27 6.01
C GLY A 74 -13.50 -10.08 5.23
N LEU A 75 -13.08 -9.60 4.04
CA LEU A 75 -12.16 -10.34 3.18
C LEU A 75 -10.82 -10.60 3.89
N SER A 76 -10.26 -11.77 3.64
CA SER A 76 -8.93 -12.15 4.11
C SER A 76 -7.84 -11.26 3.50
N ALA A 77 -6.63 -11.30 4.06
CA ALA A 77 -5.48 -10.61 3.48
C ALA A 77 -5.18 -11.15 2.07
N PHE A 78 -5.37 -12.46 1.86
CA PHE A 78 -5.14 -13.09 0.56
C PHE A 78 -6.19 -12.66 -0.48
N ASP A 79 -7.46 -12.55 -0.12
CA ASP A 79 -8.51 -12.11 -1.05
C ASP A 79 -8.32 -10.64 -1.45
N GLY A 80 -7.98 -9.78 -0.49
CA GLY A 80 -7.66 -8.37 -0.74
C GLY A 80 -6.44 -8.18 -1.65
N LEU A 81 -5.46 -9.07 -1.55
CA LEU A 81 -4.27 -9.08 -2.41
C LEU A 81 -4.62 -9.33 -3.89
N LEU A 82 -5.54 -10.27 -4.19
CA LEU A 82 -5.97 -10.55 -5.56
C LEU A 82 -6.60 -9.33 -6.22
N ILE A 83 -7.41 -8.58 -5.47
CA ILE A 83 -8.00 -7.31 -5.93
C ILE A 83 -6.91 -6.25 -6.15
N SER A 84 -6.00 -6.08 -5.18
CA SER A 84 -4.95 -5.06 -5.23
C SER A 84 -4.00 -5.25 -6.41
N GLU A 85 -3.66 -6.47 -6.81
CA GLU A 85 -2.81 -6.75 -7.97
C GLU A 85 -3.42 -6.15 -9.23
N GLU A 86 -4.71 -6.42 -9.47
CA GLU A 86 -5.41 -5.99 -10.67
C GLU A 86 -5.66 -4.48 -10.72
N LEU A 87 -5.98 -3.85 -9.60
CA LEU A 87 -6.13 -2.39 -9.55
C LEU A 87 -4.82 -1.67 -9.87
N ASN A 88 -3.69 -2.18 -9.36
CA ASN A 88 -2.36 -1.61 -9.64
C ASN A 88 -1.83 -1.97 -11.03
N TRP A 89 -2.24 -3.10 -11.60
CA TRP A 89 -2.04 -3.42 -13.01
C TRP A 89 -2.74 -2.40 -13.93
N GLY A 90 -3.91 -1.93 -13.53
CA GLY A 90 -4.62 -0.86 -14.22
C GLY A 90 -3.87 0.47 -14.20
N CYS A 91 -3.59 0.96 -13.00
CA CYS A 91 -2.77 2.15 -12.71
C CYS A 91 -2.42 2.19 -11.23
N SER A 92 -1.15 2.16 -10.87
CA SER A 92 -0.75 2.18 -9.47
C SER A 92 -1.11 3.48 -8.74
N GLY A 93 -1.16 4.62 -9.43
CA GLY A 93 -1.63 5.86 -8.81
C GLY A 93 -3.08 5.77 -8.35
N ILE A 94 -3.97 5.26 -9.20
CA ILE A 94 -5.40 5.08 -8.89
C ILE A 94 -5.56 3.93 -7.89
N GLY A 95 -4.89 2.78 -8.11
CA GLY A 95 -4.93 1.64 -7.20
C GLY A 95 -4.46 1.99 -5.78
N THR A 96 -3.42 2.83 -5.66
CA THR A 96 -2.96 3.34 -4.36
C THR A 96 -3.99 4.25 -3.70
N SER A 97 -4.68 5.12 -4.44
CA SER A 97 -5.75 5.96 -3.88
C SER A 97 -6.89 5.12 -3.30
N ILE A 98 -7.29 4.06 -3.98
CA ILE A 98 -8.33 3.11 -3.54
C ILE A 98 -7.84 2.31 -2.32
N GLY A 99 -6.64 1.71 -2.42
CA GLY A 99 -6.09 0.82 -1.40
C GLY A 99 -5.63 1.51 -0.11
N ALA A 100 -5.33 2.82 -0.16
CA ALA A 100 -4.82 3.56 1.00
C ALA A 100 -5.82 3.66 2.16
N ASN A 101 -7.12 3.50 1.92
CA ASN A 101 -8.10 3.37 3.00
C ASN A 101 -7.77 2.16 3.88
N GLY A 102 -7.32 1.05 3.29
CA GLY A 102 -6.87 -0.13 4.03
C GLY A 102 -5.76 0.19 5.04
N LEU A 103 -4.78 1.01 4.63
CA LEU A 103 -3.73 1.49 5.53
C LEU A 103 -4.27 2.45 6.59
N GLY A 104 -5.16 3.38 6.20
CA GLY A 104 -5.75 4.38 7.11
C GLY A 104 -6.61 3.75 8.22
N MET A 105 -7.43 2.74 7.89
CA MET A 105 -8.33 2.09 8.84
C MET A 105 -7.66 0.98 9.68
N ALA A 106 -6.53 0.40 9.22
CA ALA A 106 -5.89 -0.73 9.88
C ALA A 106 -5.54 -0.47 11.36
N PRO A 107 -5.06 0.72 11.80
CA PRO A 107 -4.85 0.98 13.22
C PRO A 107 -6.13 0.91 14.05
N VAL A 108 -7.30 1.30 13.47
CA VAL A 108 -8.60 1.19 14.15
C VAL A 108 -9.02 -0.26 14.27
N LEU A 109 -8.82 -1.08 13.23
CA LEU A 109 -9.08 -2.52 13.26
C LEU A 109 -8.20 -3.23 14.31
N ILE A 110 -6.92 -2.85 14.39
CA ILE A 110 -5.91 -3.52 15.26
C ILE A 110 -6.05 -3.11 16.72
N ALA A 111 -6.29 -1.83 17.02
CA ALA A 111 -6.17 -1.28 18.36
C ALA A 111 -7.39 -0.47 18.84
N GLY A 112 -8.41 -0.32 18.01
CA GLY A 112 -9.64 0.36 18.39
C GLY A 112 -10.52 -0.51 19.31
N THR A 113 -11.25 0.15 20.22
CA THR A 113 -12.34 -0.49 20.97
C THR A 113 -13.51 -0.80 20.04
N ASP A 114 -14.47 -1.60 20.49
CA ASP A 114 -15.66 -1.89 19.67
C ASP A 114 -16.46 -0.62 19.36
N GLU A 115 -16.55 0.33 20.32
CA GLU A 115 -17.19 1.63 20.10
C GLU A 115 -16.44 2.47 19.04
N GLN A 116 -15.12 2.46 19.07
CA GLN A 116 -14.30 3.15 18.07
C GLN A 116 -14.46 2.52 16.68
N LYS A 117 -14.44 1.20 16.58
CA LYS A 117 -14.69 0.47 15.34
C LYS A 117 -16.07 0.78 14.78
N GLN A 118 -17.10 0.74 15.65
CA GLN A 118 -18.48 1.06 15.25
C GLN A 118 -18.66 2.51 14.81
N LYS A 119 -17.87 3.44 15.35
CA LYS A 119 -17.92 4.87 14.98
C LYS A 119 -17.25 5.16 13.65
N TRP A 120 -16.08 4.56 13.40
CA TRP A 120 -15.20 5.01 12.30
C TRP A 120 -15.23 4.13 11.05
N LEU A 121 -15.63 2.85 11.14
CA LEU A 121 -15.55 1.93 10.01
C LEU A 121 -16.83 1.86 9.17
N PRO A 122 -18.06 1.76 9.72
CA PRO A 122 -19.28 1.69 8.91
C PRO A 122 -19.46 2.84 7.93
N PRO A 123 -19.15 4.12 8.28
CA PRO A 123 -19.28 5.23 7.32
C PRO A 123 -18.43 5.06 6.04
N LEU A 124 -17.31 4.30 6.11
CA LEU A 124 -16.51 3.97 4.93
C LEU A 124 -17.20 3.00 3.97
N LEU A 125 -18.24 2.29 4.41
CA LEU A 125 -19.04 1.37 3.60
C LEU A 125 -20.27 2.06 3.02
N GLU A 126 -20.76 3.09 3.67
CA GLU A 126 -21.97 3.83 3.27
C GLU A 126 -21.67 4.85 2.15
N GLU A 127 -20.48 5.47 2.20
CA GLU A 127 -20.06 6.51 1.27
C GLU A 127 -18.61 6.31 0.83
N PRO A 128 -18.19 6.78 -0.36
CA PRO A 128 -16.83 6.68 -0.86
C PRO A 128 -15.87 7.64 -0.14
N ILE A 129 -15.94 7.68 1.20
CA ILE A 129 -15.07 8.51 2.02
C ILE A 129 -13.68 7.89 2.13
N LEU A 130 -12.67 8.76 2.21
CA LEU A 130 -11.29 8.38 2.39
C LEU A 130 -10.82 8.60 3.82
N CYS A 131 -9.92 7.74 4.26
CA CYS A 131 -9.15 7.91 5.49
C CYS A 131 -7.67 7.76 5.21
N CYS A 132 -6.81 8.24 6.10
CA CYS A 132 -5.38 8.17 5.88
C CYS A 132 -4.57 7.85 7.14
N PHE A 133 -3.31 7.45 6.92
CA PHE A 133 -2.35 7.06 7.93
C PHE A 133 -1.23 8.10 8.01
N ALA A 134 -1.15 8.85 9.11
CA ALA A 134 -0.25 9.98 9.25
C ALA A 134 0.84 9.73 10.30
N LEU A 135 1.86 8.98 9.90
CA LEU A 135 3.05 8.70 10.71
C LEU A 135 4.20 9.65 10.36
N THR A 136 4.50 9.77 9.07
CA THR A 136 5.66 10.47 8.52
C THR A 136 5.60 11.98 8.75
N GLU A 137 6.75 12.58 9.05
CA GLU A 137 6.96 14.02 9.20
C GLU A 137 8.13 14.48 8.32
N PRO A 138 8.29 15.81 8.08
CA PRO A 138 9.41 16.32 7.27
C PRO A 138 10.78 15.79 7.69
N ASP A 139 11.03 15.62 9.00
CA ASP A 139 12.29 15.16 9.58
C ASP A 139 12.26 13.71 10.09
N ALA A 140 11.14 12.99 9.94
CA ALA A 140 10.95 11.64 10.48
C ALA A 140 10.26 10.72 9.47
N GLY A 141 11.04 10.00 8.68
CA GLY A 141 10.58 8.95 7.77
C GLY A 141 10.94 7.56 8.33
N SER A 142 12.03 6.96 7.87
CA SER A 142 12.51 5.65 8.35
C SER A 142 12.85 5.64 9.84
N ASP A 143 13.27 6.77 10.40
CA ASP A 143 13.49 6.96 11.84
C ASP A 143 12.21 7.48 12.52
N VAL A 144 11.26 6.57 12.73
CA VAL A 144 9.96 6.87 13.36
C VAL A 144 10.12 7.42 14.78
N ALA A 145 11.20 7.10 15.47
CA ALA A 145 11.45 7.62 16.83
C ALA A 145 11.62 9.14 16.87
N ARG A 146 11.95 9.77 15.73
CA ARG A 146 12.14 11.23 15.60
C ARG A 146 10.85 12.02 15.38
N VAL A 147 9.69 11.39 15.35
CA VAL A 147 8.41 12.10 15.29
C VAL A 147 8.37 13.21 16.35
N LYS A 148 8.00 14.41 15.93
CA LYS A 148 7.97 15.62 16.76
C LYS A 148 6.54 16.09 17.08
N THR A 149 5.55 15.66 16.33
CA THR A 149 4.13 15.96 16.64
C THR A 149 3.85 15.56 18.07
N THR A 150 3.27 16.46 18.85
CA THR A 150 2.92 16.26 20.28
C THR A 150 1.43 16.08 20.46
N ALA A 151 1.04 15.40 21.53
CA ALA A 151 -0.32 15.29 22.03
C ALA A 151 -0.29 15.51 23.55
N GLU A 152 -0.63 16.72 23.99
CA GLU A 152 -0.69 17.07 25.41
C GLU A 152 -2.06 16.73 25.96
N ARG A 153 -2.12 15.92 27.04
CA ARG A 153 -3.37 15.61 27.71
C ARG A 153 -3.83 16.76 28.59
N ARG A 154 -5.09 17.21 28.39
CA ARG A 154 -5.75 18.27 29.18
C ARG A 154 -7.11 17.73 29.67
N GLY A 155 -7.10 17.08 30.82
CA GLY A 155 -8.32 16.48 31.37
C GLY A 155 -8.85 15.32 30.52
N TYR A 156 -9.99 15.51 29.87
CA TYR A 156 -10.65 14.53 29.00
C TYR A 156 -10.35 14.77 27.49
N GLU A 157 -9.34 15.55 27.18
CA GLU A 157 -8.97 15.90 25.83
C GLU A 157 -7.46 15.77 25.62
N TYR A 158 -7.04 15.68 24.35
CA TYR A 158 -5.67 15.87 23.92
C TYR A 158 -5.60 17.06 22.98
N VAL A 159 -4.53 17.86 23.10
CA VAL A 159 -4.21 18.96 22.20
C VAL A 159 -3.02 18.54 21.34
N LEU A 160 -3.24 18.43 20.02
CA LEU A 160 -2.23 17.99 19.08
C LEU A 160 -1.59 19.18 18.37
N ASN A 161 -0.25 19.16 18.30
CA ASN A 161 0.56 20.16 17.61
C ASN A 161 1.66 19.50 16.79
N GLY A 162 1.82 19.87 15.51
CA GLY A 162 2.86 19.35 14.63
C GLY A 162 2.49 19.38 13.17
N SER A 163 3.21 18.61 12.35
CA SER A 163 2.95 18.52 10.91
C SER A 163 3.22 17.11 10.40
N LYS A 164 2.45 16.70 9.40
CA LYS A 164 2.57 15.42 8.73
C LYS A 164 2.88 15.62 7.25
N MET A 165 3.72 14.73 6.69
CA MET A 165 4.25 14.89 5.34
C MET A 165 4.13 13.58 4.55
N PHE A 166 3.93 13.66 3.24
CA PHE A 166 3.78 12.53 2.33
C PHE A 166 2.60 11.61 2.67
N ILE A 167 1.47 12.20 3.08
CA ILE A 167 0.31 11.43 3.51
C ILE A 167 -0.62 11.21 2.31
N THR A 168 -0.78 9.95 1.94
CA THR A 168 -1.68 9.53 0.85
C THR A 168 -3.12 9.88 1.20
N ASN A 169 -3.84 10.47 0.25
CA ASN A 169 -5.23 10.91 0.35
C ASN A 169 -5.51 12.05 1.35
N ALA A 170 -4.50 12.64 1.99
CA ALA A 170 -4.72 13.65 3.03
C ALA A 170 -5.48 14.90 2.55
N GLY A 171 -5.37 15.24 1.27
CA GLY A 171 -6.14 16.34 0.66
C GLY A 171 -7.65 16.12 0.64
N TYR A 172 -8.10 14.85 0.68
CA TYR A 172 -9.49 14.44 0.50
C TYR A 172 -10.05 13.60 1.65
N ALA A 173 -9.21 13.03 2.51
CA ALA A 173 -9.64 12.16 3.59
C ALA A 173 -10.51 12.87 4.61
N ALA A 174 -11.56 12.21 5.11
CA ALA A 174 -12.42 12.74 6.17
C ALA A 174 -11.70 12.71 7.53
N TRP A 175 -10.89 11.69 7.77
CA TRP A 175 -10.14 11.54 9.01
C TRP A 175 -8.79 10.84 8.78
N SER A 176 -7.91 10.99 9.76
CA SER A 176 -6.58 10.39 9.75
C SER A 176 -6.29 9.68 11.05
N VAL A 177 -5.54 8.57 11.02
CA VAL A 177 -4.85 8.11 12.21
C VAL A 177 -3.51 8.84 12.30
N VAL A 178 -3.41 9.74 13.28
CA VAL A 178 -2.24 10.57 13.54
C VAL A 178 -1.43 9.96 14.69
N PHE A 179 -0.13 9.78 14.44
CA PHE A 179 0.81 9.36 15.47
C PHE A 179 1.51 10.59 16.06
N ALA A 180 1.36 10.77 17.38
CA ALA A 180 1.90 11.92 18.11
C ALA A 180 2.53 11.47 19.43
N LYS A 181 3.46 12.24 19.97
CA LYS A 181 4.10 11.94 21.25
C LYS A 181 3.30 12.50 22.41
N THR A 182 2.91 11.63 23.31
CA THR A 182 2.41 11.97 24.65
C THR A 182 3.54 12.10 25.67
N ASP A 183 4.72 11.48 25.39
CA ASP A 183 5.95 11.63 26.17
C ASP A 183 7.16 11.79 25.24
N MET A 184 7.71 13.01 25.19
CA MET A 184 8.89 13.33 24.36
C MET A 184 10.17 12.63 24.86
N SER A 185 10.26 12.29 26.15
CA SER A 185 11.45 11.71 26.76
C SER A 185 11.57 10.19 26.54
N ALA A 186 10.45 9.51 26.27
CA ALA A 186 10.37 8.04 26.19
C ALA A 186 10.74 7.47 24.79
N GLY A 187 11.30 8.29 23.87
CA GLY A 187 11.68 7.85 22.52
C GLY A 187 10.49 7.27 21.75
N HIS A 188 10.63 6.06 21.20
CA HIS A 188 9.54 5.39 20.48
C HIS A 188 8.38 4.92 21.41
N LYS A 189 8.65 4.72 22.70
CA LYS A 189 7.64 4.37 23.70
C LYS A 189 6.75 5.55 24.11
N GLY A 190 7.09 6.77 23.71
CA GLY A 190 6.24 7.94 23.94
C GLY A 190 5.24 8.19 22.80
N LEU A 191 5.26 7.38 21.73
CA LEU A 191 4.36 7.54 20.59
C LEU A 191 2.98 6.96 20.90
N THR A 192 1.93 7.68 20.55
CA THR A 192 0.52 7.32 20.74
C THR A 192 -0.25 7.56 19.44
N ALA A 193 -1.28 6.78 19.15
CA ALA A 193 -2.10 6.90 17.95
C ALA A 193 -3.45 7.53 18.27
N PHE A 194 -3.93 8.44 17.40
CA PHE A 194 -5.19 9.15 17.55
C PHE A 194 -5.97 9.17 16.24
N VAL A 195 -7.28 8.94 16.28
CA VAL A 195 -8.16 9.23 15.14
C VAL A 195 -8.52 10.72 15.20
N VAL A 196 -8.17 11.45 14.15
CA VAL A 196 -8.36 12.92 14.05
C VAL A 196 -9.19 13.22 12.82
N PRO A 197 -10.40 13.83 12.97
CA PRO A 197 -11.12 14.41 11.84
C PRO A 197 -10.27 15.48 11.15
N LEU A 198 -10.17 15.45 9.82
CA LEU A 198 -9.34 16.42 9.09
C LEU A 198 -10.05 17.73 8.75
N ASP A 199 -11.30 17.88 9.16
CA ASP A 199 -12.08 19.12 9.18
C ASP A 199 -12.10 19.79 10.56
N ALA A 200 -11.43 19.19 11.57
CA ALA A 200 -11.36 19.74 12.93
C ALA A 200 -10.65 21.12 12.93
N PRO A 201 -11.10 22.05 13.80
CA PRO A 201 -10.42 23.33 13.99
C PRO A 201 -8.94 23.12 14.30
N GLY A 202 -8.07 23.91 13.66
CA GLY A 202 -6.61 23.80 13.80
C GLY A 202 -5.93 22.84 12.83
N VAL A 203 -6.67 22.06 12.04
CA VAL A 203 -6.11 21.29 10.92
C VAL A 203 -5.98 22.19 9.70
N THR A 204 -4.78 22.26 9.15
CA THR A 204 -4.51 22.97 7.88
C THR A 204 -3.95 22.01 6.87
N ARG A 205 -4.70 21.72 5.81
CA ARG A 205 -4.24 20.88 4.69
C ARG A 205 -3.38 21.70 3.75
N GLU A 206 -2.28 21.11 3.28
CA GLU A 206 -1.39 21.72 2.30
C GLU A 206 -1.75 21.24 0.88
N LYS A 207 -1.13 21.87 -0.11
CA LYS A 207 -1.33 21.51 -1.51
C LYS A 207 -0.77 20.11 -1.79
N HIS A 208 -1.39 19.45 -2.76
CA HIS A 208 -0.88 18.23 -3.39
C HIS A 208 0.59 18.38 -3.84
N LEU A 209 1.40 17.37 -3.55
CA LEU A 209 2.82 17.33 -3.93
C LEU A 209 2.98 16.88 -5.39
N ASP A 210 3.74 17.61 -6.18
CA ASP A 210 4.14 17.20 -7.52
C ASP A 210 5.15 16.04 -7.43
N LYS A 211 4.79 14.90 -8.02
CA LYS A 211 5.54 13.64 -7.86
C LYS A 211 6.10 13.13 -9.19
N MET A 212 7.16 12.33 -9.10
CA MET A 212 7.75 11.62 -10.23
C MET A 212 6.75 10.63 -10.87
N GLY A 213 6.08 9.83 -10.06
CA GLY A 213 5.14 8.77 -10.45
C GLY A 213 3.98 8.66 -9.48
N GLN A 214 3.06 7.72 -9.74
CA GLN A 214 1.78 7.60 -9.03
C GLN A 214 1.07 8.96 -8.92
N ARG A 215 1.09 9.73 -9.99
CA ARG A 215 0.68 11.14 -10.00
C ARG A 215 -0.82 11.32 -9.86
N ALA A 216 -1.62 10.29 -10.17
CA ALA A 216 -3.06 10.24 -9.92
C ALA A 216 -3.44 10.12 -8.44
N THR A 217 -2.49 9.71 -7.57
CA THR A 217 -2.72 9.63 -6.12
C THR A 217 -2.50 11.00 -5.49
N ASP A 218 -3.44 11.46 -4.68
CA ASP A 218 -3.15 12.57 -3.77
C ASP A 218 -2.09 12.15 -2.74
N THR A 219 -1.09 12.97 -2.60
CA THR A 219 -0.08 12.87 -1.54
C THR A 219 0.19 14.28 -1.05
N SER A 220 -0.23 14.56 0.15
CA SER A 220 -0.23 15.91 0.71
C SER A 220 0.42 15.94 2.08
N ALA A 221 0.59 17.15 2.60
CA ALA A 221 0.96 17.41 3.98
C ALA A 221 -0.23 18.07 4.70
N PHE A 222 -0.21 18.04 6.02
CA PHE A 222 -1.08 18.84 6.84
C PHE A 222 -0.42 19.23 8.16
N ALA A 223 -0.81 20.39 8.68
CA ALA A 223 -0.37 20.90 9.97
C ALA A 223 -1.51 20.78 11.00
N LEU A 224 -1.12 20.61 12.24
CA LEU A 224 -1.96 20.56 13.42
C LEU A 224 -1.54 21.71 14.35
N THR A 225 -2.43 22.65 14.60
CA THR A 225 -2.21 23.78 15.49
C THR A 225 -3.31 23.80 16.53
N ASP A 226 -2.98 23.40 17.75
CA ASP A 226 -3.91 23.30 18.88
C ASP A 226 -5.18 22.49 18.56
N VAL A 227 -5.02 21.39 17.78
CA VAL A 227 -6.13 20.50 17.43
C VAL A 227 -6.59 19.73 18.65
N VAL A 228 -7.82 19.95 19.08
CA VAL A 228 -8.41 19.29 20.25
C VAL A 228 -9.15 18.03 19.82
N VAL A 229 -8.83 16.92 20.44
CA VAL A 229 -9.56 15.65 20.28
C VAL A 229 -9.89 15.06 21.65
N PRO A 230 -11.06 14.41 21.82
CA PRO A 230 -11.43 13.76 23.08
C PRO A 230 -10.52 12.54 23.35
N VAL A 231 -10.45 12.12 24.62
CA VAL A 231 -9.63 10.95 25.03
C VAL A 231 -10.06 9.67 24.29
N GLU A 232 -11.30 9.57 23.88
CA GLU A 232 -11.87 8.46 23.09
C GLU A 232 -11.33 8.41 21.64
N SER A 233 -10.60 9.43 21.18
CA SER A 233 -9.90 9.41 19.89
C SER A 233 -8.60 8.63 19.94
N ARG A 234 -8.08 8.33 21.14
CA ARG A 234 -6.84 7.56 21.32
C ARG A 234 -7.07 6.08 21.04
N LEU A 235 -6.25 5.49 20.18
CA LEU A 235 -6.21 4.05 19.92
C LEU A 235 -5.21 3.36 20.87
N GLY A 236 -5.67 2.33 21.54
CA GLY A 236 -4.87 1.62 22.55
C GLY A 236 -4.53 2.50 23.77
N GLN A 237 -3.38 2.25 24.40
CA GLN A 237 -2.88 3.03 25.53
C GLN A 237 -1.84 4.07 25.09
N GLU A 238 -1.60 5.08 25.93
CA GLU A 238 -0.47 5.99 25.73
C GLU A 238 0.84 5.19 25.61
N GLY A 239 1.69 5.56 24.65
CA GLY A 239 2.95 4.88 24.41
C GLY A 239 2.86 3.62 23.52
N GLU A 240 1.68 3.14 23.16
CA GLU A 240 1.53 1.98 22.26
C GLU A 240 1.57 2.34 20.77
N GLY A 241 1.60 3.62 20.39
CA GLY A 241 1.53 4.06 19.01
C GLY A 241 2.60 3.44 18.10
N PHE A 242 3.83 3.24 18.59
CA PHE A 242 4.87 2.58 17.82
C PHE A 242 4.52 1.11 17.51
N LYS A 243 4.00 0.38 18.50
CA LYS A 243 3.55 -1.00 18.32
C LYS A 243 2.41 -1.07 17.31
N ILE A 244 1.41 -0.19 17.46
CA ILE A 244 0.26 -0.10 16.54
C ILE A 244 0.74 0.20 15.11
N ALA A 245 1.65 1.17 14.92
CA ALA A 245 2.21 1.49 13.61
C ALA A 245 2.95 0.29 12.98
N MET A 246 3.76 -0.44 13.75
CA MET A 246 4.48 -1.61 13.23
C MET A 246 3.53 -2.76 12.87
N GLN A 247 2.52 -3.05 13.69
CA GLN A 247 1.50 -4.05 13.39
C GLN A 247 0.70 -3.68 12.14
N THR A 248 0.34 -2.40 11.99
CA THR A 248 -0.32 -1.89 10.79
C THR A 248 0.54 -2.15 9.54
N LEU A 249 1.81 -1.75 9.57
CA LEU A 249 2.70 -1.93 8.44
C LEU A 249 2.97 -3.42 8.14
N ASP A 250 3.06 -4.29 9.15
CA ASP A 250 3.23 -5.73 8.94
C ASP A 250 2.02 -6.35 8.22
N PHE A 251 0.81 -5.85 8.50
CA PHE A 251 -0.43 -6.26 7.84
C PHE A 251 -0.55 -5.70 6.41
N THR A 252 -0.16 -4.43 6.17
CA THR A 252 -0.40 -3.75 4.89
C THR A 252 0.73 -3.93 3.86
N ARG A 253 1.96 -4.26 4.28
CA ARG A 253 3.11 -4.47 3.38
C ARG A 253 2.87 -5.44 2.23
N PRO A 254 2.22 -6.61 2.43
CA PRO A 254 1.92 -7.50 1.31
C PRO A 254 1.01 -6.87 0.25
N GLY A 255 0.06 -6.00 0.66
CA GLY A 255 -0.75 -5.20 -0.26
C GLY A 255 0.09 -4.26 -1.12
N THR A 256 1.09 -3.61 -0.52
CA THR A 256 2.08 -2.82 -1.26
C THR A 256 2.94 -3.68 -2.18
N ALA A 257 3.36 -4.85 -1.73
CA ALA A 257 4.18 -5.77 -2.52
C ALA A 257 3.42 -6.24 -3.78
N ILE A 258 2.16 -6.63 -3.63
CA ILE A 258 1.36 -7.09 -4.77
C ILE A 258 1.02 -5.95 -5.73
N GLY A 259 0.86 -4.72 -5.23
CA GLY A 259 0.74 -3.54 -6.10
C GLY A 259 1.96 -3.36 -7.00
N ALA A 260 3.16 -3.59 -6.48
CA ALA A 260 4.39 -3.59 -7.27
C ALA A 260 4.40 -4.72 -8.31
N VAL A 261 3.90 -5.91 -7.98
CA VAL A 261 3.73 -7.04 -8.93
C VAL A 261 2.77 -6.64 -10.04
N GLY A 262 1.63 -6.01 -9.73
CA GLY A 262 0.67 -5.53 -10.73
C GLY A 262 1.30 -4.57 -11.74
N VAL A 263 2.10 -3.61 -11.27
CA VAL A 263 2.84 -2.68 -12.16
C VAL A 263 3.87 -3.41 -13.02
N ALA A 264 4.62 -4.35 -12.43
CA ALA A 264 5.58 -5.17 -13.17
C ALA A 264 4.89 -6.01 -14.24
N GLN A 265 3.76 -6.64 -13.91
CA GLN A 265 2.95 -7.41 -14.84
C GLN A 265 2.46 -6.56 -16.02
N ALA A 266 1.96 -5.35 -15.76
CA ALA A 266 1.54 -4.44 -16.81
C ALA A 266 2.68 -4.07 -17.76
N ALA A 267 3.86 -3.75 -17.21
CA ALA A 267 5.03 -3.42 -18.01
C ALA A 267 5.53 -4.60 -18.86
N TYR A 268 5.54 -5.80 -18.26
CA TYR A 268 5.87 -7.05 -18.95
C TYR A 268 4.95 -7.32 -20.14
N GLU A 269 3.64 -7.20 -19.95
CA GLU A 269 2.65 -7.41 -21.03
C GLU A 269 2.89 -6.47 -22.20
N HIS A 270 3.11 -5.16 -21.95
CA HIS A 270 3.46 -4.20 -23.00
C HIS A 270 4.77 -4.55 -23.71
N ALA A 271 5.79 -4.99 -22.96
CA ALA A 271 7.07 -5.39 -23.55
C ALA A 271 6.92 -6.63 -24.45
N VAL A 272 6.14 -7.61 -24.02
CA VAL A 272 5.87 -8.85 -24.78
C VAL A 272 5.14 -8.54 -26.07
N GLU A 273 4.04 -7.77 -26.01
CA GLU A 273 3.27 -7.44 -27.23
C GLU A 273 4.11 -6.62 -28.22
N TYR A 274 4.80 -5.60 -27.74
CA TYR A 274 5.69 -4.83 -28.59
C TYR A 274 6.80 -5.67 -29.22
N ALA A 275 7.39 -6.61 -28.48
CA ALA A 275 8.47 -7.46 -28.99
C ALA A 275 8.00 -8.43 -30.10
N LYS A 276 6.74 -8.87 -30.07
CA LYS A 276 6.13 -9.70 -31.13
C LYS A 276 5.91 -8.94 -32.42
N GLU A 277 5.57 -7.66 -32.36
CA GLU A 277 5.17 -6.84 -33.50
C GLU A 277 6.35 -6.07 -34.12
N ARG A 278 7.22 -5.50 -33.27
CA ARG A 278 8.35 -4.68 -33.70
C ARG A 278 9.39 -5.51 -34.43
N GLN A 279 9.73 -5.10 -35.65
CA GLN A 279 10.75 -5.76 -36.46
C GLN A 279 12.08 -5.01 -36.43
N SER A 280 13.17 -5.76 -36.39
CA SER A 280 14.55 -5.29 -36.57
C SER A 280 15.39 -6.39 -37.20
N PHE A 281 16.30 -6.04 -38.09
CA PHE A 281 17.11 -6.99 -38.86
C PHE A 281 16.29 -8.09 -39.57
N GLY A 282 15.09 -7.74 -40.04
CA GLY A 282 14.22 -8.60 -40.82
C GLY A 282 13.37 -9.61 -40.05
N VAL A 283 13.36 -9.57 -38.72
CA VAL A 283 12.56 -10.44 -37.85
C VAL A 283 11.97 -9.66 -36.69
N PRO A 284 10.88 -10.17 -36.02
CA PRO A 284 10.42 -9.61 -34.76
C PRO A 284 11.53 -9.55 -33.72
N ILE A 285 11.59 -8.47 -32.93
CA ILE A 285 12.67 -8.31 -31.94
C ILE A 285 12.65 -9.41 -30.87
N ALA A 286 11.52 -10.06 -30.62
CA ALA A 286 11.40 -11.24 -29.78
C ALA A 286 12.33 -12.41 -30.18
N MET A 287 12.74 -12.45 -31.45
CA MET A 287 13.64 -13.48 -31.98
C MET A 287 15.12 -13.22 -31.63
N HIS A 288 15.45 -12.04 -31.15
CA HIS A 288 16.81 -11.72 -30.71
C HIS A 288 17.00 -12.14 -29.25
N GLN A 289 18.04 -12.95 -28.97
CA GLN A 289 18.30 -13.50 -27.63
C GLN A 289 18.41 -12.41 -26.56
N GLY A 290 19.00 -11.23 -26.88
CA GLY A 290 19.09 -10.11 -25.95
C GLY A 290 17.74 -9.59 -25.47
N ILE A 291 16.68 -9.69 -26.28
CA ILE A 291 15.32 -9.29 -25.94
C ILE A 291 14.57 -10.46 -25.27
N SER A 292 14.65 -11.68 -25.86
CA SER A 292 13.93 -12.84 -25.33
C SER A 292 14.40 -13.22 -23.93
N PHE A 293 15.68 -13.03 -23.61
CA PHE A 293 16.21 -13.30 -22.27
C PHE A 293 15.72 -12.28 -21.23
N LEU A 294 15.68 -10.98 -21.58
CA LEU A 294 15.07 -9.96 -20.72
C LEU A 294 13.62 -10.31 -20.40
N ILE A 295 12.83 -10.68 -21.40
CA ILE A 295 11.41 -11.05 -21.22
C ILE A 295 11.27 -12.31 -20.34
N ALA A 296 12.14 -13.30 -20.53
CA ALA A 296 12.14 -14.52 -19.71
C ALA A 296 12.48 -14.22 -18.23
N ASP A 297 13.47 -13.36 -17.99
CA ASP A 297 13.85 -12.93 -16.64
C ASP A 297 12.71 -12.15 -15.97
N MET A 298 12.07 -11.21 -16.70
CA MET A 298 10.89 -10.49 -16.22
C MET A 298 9.79 -11.44 -15.76
N ALA A 299 9.42 -12.43 -16.58
CA ALA A 299 8.38 -13.41 -16.26
C ALA A 299 8.69 -14.18 -14.98
N CYS A 300 9.92 -14.68 -14.87
CA CYS A 300 10.38 -15.45 -13.72
C CYS A 300 10.38 -14.61 -12.43
N GLU A 301 10.90 -13.39 -12.49
CA GLU A 301 11.00 -12.51 -11.32
C GLU A 301 9.62 -12.02 -10.84
N ILE A 302 8.69 -11.73 -11.76
CA ILE A 302 7.30 -11.37 -11.44
C ILE A 302 6.63 -12.51 -10.68
N GLU A 303 6.74 -13.74 -11.20
CA GLU A 303 6.13 -14.91 -10.57
C GLU A 303 6.74 -15.20 -9.19
N ALA A 304 8.05 -15.09 -9.05
CA ALA A 304 8.70 -15.22 -7.75
C ALA A 304 8.25 -14.16 -6.75
N ALA A 305 8.06 -12.90 -7.19
CA ALA A 305 7.55 -11.81 -6.35
C ALA A 305 6.10 -12.06 -5.92
N ARG A 306 5.25 -12.55 -6.84
CA ARG A 306 3.86 -12.91 -6.58
C ARG A 306 3.76 -14.00 -5.53
N LEU A 307 4.51 -15.10 -5.69
CA LEU A 307 4.50 -16.23 -4.77
C LEU A 307 5.00 -15.88 -3.38
N LEU A 308 6.04 -15.05 -3.25
CA LEU A 308 6.49 -14.53 -1.95
C LEU A 308 5.40 -13.70 -1.28
N THR A 309 4.65 -12.91 -2.05
CA THR A 309 3.57 -12.08 -1.52
C THR A 309 2.35 -12.93 -1.11
N TRP A 310 2.00 -13.93 -1.89
CA TRP A 310 0.96 -14.89 -1.55
C TRP A 310 1.27 -15.63 -0.25
N GLN A 311 2.52 -16.06 -0.08
CA GLN A 311 2.96 -16.72 1.16
C GLN A 311 2.84 -15.78 2.36
N ALA A 312 3.19 -14.50 2.22
CA ALA A 312 3.07 -13.53 3.31
C ALA A 312 1.60 -13.33 3.74
N CYS A 313 0.67 -13.17 2.78
CA CYS A 313 -0.76 -13.04 3.07
C CYS A 313 -1.33 -14.31 3.70
N TRP A 314 -1.00 -15.48 3.14
CA TRP A 314 -1.42 -16.75 3.72
C TRP A 314 -0.99 -16.88 5.19
N MET A 315 0.24 -16.48 5.52
CA MET A 315 0.72 -16.53 6.91
C MET A 315 -0.05 -15.57 7.83
N ILE A 316 -0.45 -14.39 7.31
CA ILE A 316 -1.30 -13.45 8.05
C ILE A 316 -2.65 -14.10 8.34
N ASP A 317 -3.30 -14.66 7.33
CA ASP A 317 -4.63 -15.28 7.42
C ASP A 317 -4.64 -16.53 8.33
N GLN A 318 -3.53 -17.26 8.37
CA GLN A 318 -3.35 -18.40 9.29
C GLN A 318 -2.98 -17.99 10.72
N GLY A 319 -2.89 -16.69 11.01
CA GLY A 319 -2.63 -16.19 12.35
C GLY A 319 -1.20 -16.45 12.87
N TYR A 320 -0.20 -16.56 11.96
CA TYR A 320 1.21 -16.72 12.38
C TYR A 320 1.75 -15.50 13.16
N GLY A 321 0.95 -14.45 13.26
CA GLY A 321 1.25 -13.26 14.06
C GLY A 321 2.58 -12.66 13.66
N ARG A 322 3.47 -12.53 14.61
CA ARG A 322 4.77 -11.90 14.40
C ARG A 322 5.68 -12.66 13.43
N LYS A 323 5.51 -13.98 13.25
CA LYS A 323 6.29 -14.73 12.26
C LYS A 323 6.02 -14.25 10.82
N SER A 324 4.86 -13.67 10.56
CA SER A 324 4.53 -13.08 9.26
C SER A 324 5.36 -11.82 8.92
N THR A 325 5.92 -11.09 9.92
CA THR A 325 6.73 -9.89 9.71
C THR A 325 7.91 -10.13 8.76
N LEU A 326 8.61 -11.27 8.93
CA LEU A 326 9.74 -11.64 8.08
C LEU A 326 9.31 -11.83 6.62
N TYR A 327 8.20 -12.55 6.41
CA TYR A 327 7.69 -12.85 5.07
C TYR A 327 7.06 -11.62 4.40
N SER A 328 6.37 -10.76 5.14
CA SER A 328 5.91 -9.46 4.65
C SER A 328 7.08 -8.59 4.18
N SER A 329 8.21 -8.63 4.91
CA SER A 329 9.42 -7.91 4.52
C SER A 329 10.13 -8.53 3.32
N PHE A 330 10.16 -9.87 3.18
CA PHE A 330 10.64 -10.55 1.98
C PHE A 330 9.84 -10.13 0.75
N ALA A 331 8.51 -10.23 0.84
CA ALA A 331 7.59 -9.89 -0.23
C ALA A 331 7.78 -8.44 -0.69
N LYS A 332 7.69 -7.49 0.25
CA LYS A 332 7.79 -6.07 -0.07
C LYS A 332 9.15 -5.68 -0.65
N ARG A 333 10.24 -6.17 -0.08
CA ARG A 333 11.60 -5.90 -0.59
C ARG A 333 11.77 -6.47 -1.99
N PHE A 334 11.40 -7.73 -2.21
CA PHE A 334 11.64 -8.40 -3.47
C PHE A 334 10.74 -7.82 -4.57
N ALA A 335 9.43 -7.69 -4.33
CA ALA A 335 8.49 -7.17 -5.31
C ALA A 335 8.81 -5.73 -5.73
N ALA A 336 9.17 -4.84 -4.78
CA ALA A 336 9.52 -3.46 -5.10
C ALA A 336 10.80 -3.35 -5.97
N ASP A 337 11.83 -4.15 -5.67
CA ASP A 337 13.07 -4.18 -6.45
C ASP A 337 12.82 -4.81 -7.84
N THR A 338 12.01 -5.87 -7.92
CA THR A 338 11.59 -6.52 -9.17
C THR A 338 10.79 -5.55 -10.05
N ALA A 339 9.80 -4.85 -9.49
CA ALA A 339 9.00 -3.90 -10.27
C ALA A 339 9.87 -2.81 -10.91
N MET A 340 10.83 -2.25 -10.17
CA MET A 340 11.75 -1.26 -10.70
C MET A 340 12.62 -1.83 -11.83
N LYS A 341 13.12 -3.05 -11.68
CA LYS A 341 13.92 -3.72 -12.72
C LYS A 341 13.07 -4.00 -13.95
N VAL A 342 11.93 -4.66 -13.79
CA VAL A 342 11.04 -5.06 -14.90
C VAL A 342 10.55 -3.85 -15.70
N THR A 343 10.13 -2.78 -15.03
CA THR A 343 9.67 -1.57 -15.71
C THR A 343 10.80 -0.86 -16.46
N THR A 344 12.02 -0.87 -15.92
CA THR A 344 13.21 -0.35 -16.61
C THR A 344 13.53 -1.18 -17.84
N ASP A 345 13.49 -2.52 -17.72
CA ASP A 345 13.74 -3.43 -18.83
C ASP A 345 12.64 -3.32 -19.91
N ALA A 346 11.38 -3.06 -19.53
CA ALA A 346 10.28 -2.80 -20.47
C ALA A 346 10.55 -1.54 -21.31
N VAL A 347 10.99 -0.44 -20.68
CA VAL A 347 11.43 0.75 -21.42
C VAL A 347 12.56 0.40 -22.40
N GLN A 348 13.54 -0.42 -21.98
CA GLN A 348 14.64 -0.85 -22.83
C GLN A 348 14.17 -1.70 -24.02
N VAL A 349 13.21 -2.61 -23.82
CA VAL A 349 12.62 -3.44 -24.89
C VAL A 349 11.93 -2.57 -25.94
N LEU A 350 11.20 -1.54 -25.54
CA LEU A 350 10.55 -0.60 -26.47
C LEU A 350 11.54 0.40 -27.10
N GLY A 351 12.73 0.56 -26.53
CA GLY A 351 13.76 1.48 -27.03
C GLY A 351 13.27 2.94 -27.01
N GLY A 352 13.47 3.67 -28.09
CA GLY A 352 13.04 5.08 -28.20
C GLY A 352 11.53 5.29 -27.96
N TYR A 353 10.71 4.34 -28.36
CA TYR A 353 9.26 4.37 -28.10
C TYR A 353 8.91 4.18 -26.61
N GLY A 354 9.74 3.47 -25.86
CA GLY A 354 9.55 3.35 -24.42
C GLY A 354 9.88 4.61 -23.63
N TYR A 355 10.52 5.60 -24.27
CA TYR A 355 10.97 6.84 -23.64
C TYR A 355 10.01 8.02 -23.84
N ILE A 356 8.94 7.83 -24.61
CA ILE A 356 7.95 8.86 -24.91
C ILE A 356 6.61 8.53 -24.27
N LYS A 357 5.82 9.55 -23.92
CA LYS A 357 4.58 9.43 -23.14
C LYS A 357 3.43 8.73 -23.88
N GLU A 358 3.50 8.61 -25.19
CA GLU A 358 2.52 7.88 -26.00
C GLU A 358 2.50 6.37 -25.71
N TYR A 359 3.57 5.85 -25.10
CA TYR A 359 3.66 4.48 -24.65
C TYR A 359 3.68 4.41 -23.11
N PRO A 360 2.94 3.49 -22.48
CA PRO A 360 2.70 3.54 -21.03
C PRO A 360 3.90 3.12 -20.17
N VAL A 361 4.94 2.51 -20.75
CA VAL A 361 6.03 1.90 -19.97
C VAL A 361 6.89 2.93 -19.23
N GLU A 362 7.03 4.15 -19.74
CA GLU A 362 7.74 5.22 -19.05
C GLU A 362 7.03 5.62 -17.75
N LYS A 363 5.68 5.69 -17.81
CA LYS A 363 4.85 5.96 -16.64
C LYS A 363 4.97 4.83 -15.62
N LEU A 364 4.90 3.57 -16.05
CA LEU A 364 5.03 2.41 -15.18
C LEU A 364 6.39 2.40 -14.47
N MET A 365 7.47 2.81 -15.14
CA MET A 365 8.79 2.96 -14.54
C MET A 365 8.83 4.06 -13.46
N ARG A 366 8.21 5.23 -13.73
CA ARG A 366 8.11 6.31 -12.74
C ARG A 366 7.31 5.88 -11.52
N ASP A 367 6.21 5.19 -11.74
CA ASP A 367 5.33 4.67 -10.70
C ASP A 367 6.02 3.60 -9.83
N ALA A 368 6.76 2.69 -10.46
CA ALA A 368 7.45 1.59 -9.79
C ALA A 368 8.46 2.08 -8.74
N LYS A 369 9.07 3.25 -8.97
CA LYS A 369 10.09 3.78 -8.04
C LYS A 369 9.57 4.01 -6.63
N LEU A 370 8.32 4.41 -6.48
CA LEU A 370 7.75 4.71 -5.17
C LEU A 370 7.64 3.46 -4.28
N PHE A 371 7.40 2.29 -4.87
CA PHE A 371 7.35 1.03 -4.11
C PHE A 371 8.66 0.71 -3.37
N GLN A 372 9.81 1.18 -3.84
CA GLN A 372 11.07 1.03 -3.13
C GLN A 372 11.22 2.00 -1.93
N ILE A 373 10.34 2.99 -1.79
CA ILE A 373 10.48 4.11 -0.85
C ILE A 373 9.48 4.03 0.29
N TYR A 374 8.17 3.98 -0.01
CA TYR A 374 7.11 4.06 0.99
C TYR A 374 6.86 2.72 1.70
N GLU A 375 6.08 2.74 2.79
CA GLU A 375 5.80 1.60 3.69
C GLU A 375 7.07 0.87 4.19
N GLY A 376 8.11 1.64 4.43
CA GLY A 376 9.46 1.15 4.74
C GLY A 376 10.26 0.87 3.47
N SER A 377 11.33 1.64 3.26
CA SER A 377 12.17 1.50 2.07
C SER A 377 12.73 0.07 1.92
N SER A 378 13.18 -0.29 0.70
CA SER A 378 13.86 -1.57 0.45
C SER A 378 15.04 -1.81 1.39
N GLN A 379 15.70 -0.74 1.88
CA GLN A 379 16.76 -0.80 2.89
C GLN A 379 16.21 -1.12 4.29
N ILE A 380 15.08 -0.49 4.68
CA ILE A 380 14.41 -0.79 5.94
C ILE A 380 13.92 -2.25 5.96
N GLN A 381 13.38 -2.77 4.85
CA GLN A 381 13.01 -4.19 4.78
C GLN A 381 14.22 -5.10 5.03
N ARG A 382 15.40 -4.77 4.47
CA ARG A 382 16.64 -5.52 4.72
C ARG A 382 17.06 -5.47 6.20
N LEU A 383 16.87 -4.32 6.87
CA LEU A 383 17.12 -4.21 8.32
C LEU A 383 16.15 -5.08 9.14
N VAL A 384 14.86 -5.07 8.79
CA VAL A 384 13.85 -5.94 9.45
C VAL A 384 14.22 -7.41 9.25
N ILE A 385 14.50 -7.82 8.01
CA ILE A 385 14.90 -9.19 7.66
C ILE A 385 16.14 -9.61 8.47
N ALA A 386 17.20 -8.81 8.46
CA ALA A 386 18.43 -9.11 9.18
C ALA A 386 18.18 -9.25 10.69
N LYS A 387 17.35 -8.37 11.25
CA LYS A 387 16.99 -8.41 12.67
C LYS A 387 16.22 -9.67 13.04
N GLU A 388 15.26 -10.08 12.25
CA GLU A 388 14.47 -11.30 12.50
C GLU A 388 15.32 -12.58 12.34
N ILE A 389 16.37 -12.55 11.49
CA ILE A 389 17.30 -13.68 11.31
C ILE A 389 18.31 -13.77 12.45
N PHE A 390 18.94 -12.64 12.81
CA PHE A 390 20.09 -12.64 13.73
C PHE A 390 19.71 -12.38 15.19
N LEU A 391 18.59 -11.72 15.42
CA LEU A 391 18.10 -11.35 16.74
C LEU A 391 16.62 -11.73 16.89
N PRO A 392 16.26 -13.02 16.68
CA PRO A 392 14.87 -13.42 16.81
C PRO A 392 14.45 -13.14 18.24
N ARG A 393 13.40 -12.32 18.39
CA ARG A 393 12.83 -12.11 19.71
C ARG A 393 12.01 -13.35 19.99
N GLY A 394 12.15 -13.95 21.16
CA GLY A 394 11.35 -15.10 21.60
C GLY A 394 9.85 -14.87 21.38
N ASP A 395 9.14 -15.95 21.12
CA ASP A 395 7.68 -16.00 20.95
C ASP A 395 6.94 -15.40 22.12
#